data_6435c96178ad53e364d34ffec90e7694
#
_entry.id   6435c96178ad53e364d34ffec90e7694
#
_cell.length_a   1.000
_cell.length_b   1.000
_cell.length_c   1.000
_cell.angle_alpha   90.00
_cell.angle_beta   90.00
_cell.angle_gamma   90.00
#
_symmetry.space_group_name_H-M   'P 1'
#
loop_
_entity.id
_entity.type
_entity.pdbx_description
1 polymer ?
#
loop_
_entity_poly.entity_id
_entity_poly.type
_entity_poly.pdbx_seq_one_letter_code
_entity_poly.pdbx_strand_id
1 'polypeptide(L)'
;QKLKIKNLKDLEVAAKAGKIAKLPRFGKKSEEKILKGIEFLKKSGGRKVLGFILPEIRNLEKMIQNFPEVELAIVAGSTRRRKETIGDIDILAASKMPEKVMERFLGLPFIEHVYAKGKTKTMVKLKNGLDCDLRVVPKESYGAALNYFTGSKDHNVALREMAIKRGWKLNEYGLFRGKKMIAGRTEEEIYKSLGLKYIEPEMRENMGEIEISRQNKLPKLIGYGDLLGDLQTQTNWTDGEDSIEKMAEVAEKFGLEYIVITDHTKSLAMTGGADEKKLLKQMAEIDKIQKKFRNFKILKGAEVNIGKDGSLDIENNVLKKLDVVGAAVHSHFKLSRAEQTKRIIKAMENPNVDIIFHLTGRIINRREPIEIDIDEIIKTA
;
A
#
# COMPACT_ATOMS: atom_id res chain seq x y z
N GLN A 1 17.43 -0.65 -27.90
CA GLN A 1 17.87 -0.16 -29.22
C GLN A 1 18.21 -1.32 -30.18
N LYS A 2 19.06 -2.31 -29.82
CA LYS A 2 19.48 -3.45 -30.70
C LYS A 2 18.32 -4.35 -31.17
N LEU A 3 17.27 -4.55 -30.36
CA LEU A 3 16.11 -5.40 -30.70
C LEU A 3 14.87 -4.63 -31.16
N LYS A 4 14.96 -3.30 -31.30
CA LYS A 4 13.86 -2.39 -31.71
C LYS A 4 12.55 -2.60 -30.91
N ILE A 5 12.66 -2.97 -29.63
CA ILE A 5 11.53 -3.17 -28.71
C ILE A 5 10.91 -1.81 -28.41
N LYS A 6 9.62 -1.63 -28.69
CA LYS A 6 8.88 -0.37 -28.49
C LYS A 6 7.83 -0.48 -27.36
N ASN A 7 7.39 -1.68 -27.03
CA ASN A 7 6.32 -1.93 -26.07
C ASN A 7 6.49 -3.30 -25.37
N LEU A 8 5.61 -3.59 -24.42
CA LEU A 8 5.64 -4.83 -23.63
C LEU A 8 5.44 -6.09 -24.49
N LYS A 9 4.62 -5.99 -25.55
CA LYS A 9 4.36 -7.10 -26.48
C LYS A 9 5.62 -7.46 -27.30
N ASP A 10 6.33 -6.46 -27.78
CA ASP A 10 7.61 -6.65 -28.49
C ASP A 10 8.65 -7.27 -27.55
N LEU A 11 8.69 -6.82 -26.28
CA LEU A 11 9.59 -7.37 -25.26
C LEU A 11 9.29 -8.85 -25.00
N GLU A 12 8.01 -9.21 -24.88
CA GLU A 12 7.57 -10.60 -24.67
C GLU A 12 7.97 -11.49 -25.84
N VAL A 13 7.70 -11.04 -27.06
CA VAL A 13 8.06 -11.78 -28.28
C VAL A 13 9.57 -11.99 -28.35
N ALA A 14 10.36 -10.94 -28.07
CA ALA A 14 11.82 -11.04 -28.09
C ALA A 14 12.35 -12.00 -27.00
N ALA A 15 11.75 -11.95 -25.80
CA ALA A 15 12.13 -12.83 -24.70
C ALA A 15 11.73 -14.30 -24.96
N LYS A 16 10.52 -14.57 -25.44
CA LYS A 16 10.09 -15.92 -25.86
C LYS A 16 10.94 -16.52 -26.98
N ALA A 17 11.47 -15.66 -27.86
CA ALA A 17 12.35 -16.08 -28.95
C ALA A 17 13.83 -16.23 -28.53
N GLY A 18 14.18 -16.09 -27.26
CA GLY A 18 15.56 -16.23 -26.76
C GLY A 18 16.50 -15.11 -27.23
N LYS A 19 15.97 -13.99 -27.73
CA LYS A 19 16.78 -12.89 -28.29
C LYS A 19 17.42 -12.02 -27.23
N ILE A 20 16.83 -11.95 -26.04
CA ILE A 20 17.35 -11.13 -24.94
C ILE A 20 18.55 -11.79 -24.28
N ALA A 21 18.52 -13.11 -24.09
CA ALA A 21 19.63 -13.87 -23.54
C ALA A 21 20.93 -13.75 -24.35
N LYS A 22 20.83 -13.42 -25.65
CA LYS A 22 21.96 -13.23 -26.58
C LYS A 22 22.58 -11.84 -26.51
N LEU A 23 21.98 -10.91 -25.77
CA LEU A 23 22.53 -9.56 -25.61
C LEU A 23 23.68 -9.55 -24.58
N PRO A 24 24.73 -8.72 -24.78
CA PRO A 24 25.77 -8.53 -23.78
C PRO A 24 25.18 -8.14 -22.42
N ARG A 25 25.66 -8.77 -21.35
CA ARG A 25 25.19 -8.60 -19.96
C ARG A 25 23.80 -9.18 -19.65
N PHE A 26 23.13 -9.82 -20.63
CA PHE A 26 21.91 -10.57 -20.43
C PHE A 26 22.18 -12.06 -20.62
N GLY A 27 21.57 -12.89 -19.80
CA GLY A 27 21.65 -14.35 -19.91
C GLY A 27 20.26 -14.96 -19.77
N LYS A 28 20.17 -16.30 -19.88
CA LYS A 28 18.90 -17.02 -19.72
C LYS A 28 18.13 -16.63 -18.46
N LYS A 29 18.83 -16.46 -17.32
CA LYS A 29 18.19 -16.02 -16.07
C LYS A 29 17.56 -14.61 -16.15
N SER A 30 18.15 -13.69 -16.90
CA SER A 30 17.59 -12.35 -17.13
C SER A 30 16.35 -12.41 -18.01
N GLU A 31 16.39 -13.25 -19.05
CA GLU A 31 15.27 -13.48 -19.96
C GLU A 31 14.08 -14.14 -19.23
N GLU A 32 14.34 -15.15 -18.39
CA GLU A 32 13.31 -15.77 -17.55
C GLU A 32 12.70 -14.77 -16.54
N LYS A 33 13.52 -13.89 -15.95
CA LYS A 33 13.02 -12.82 -15.06
C LYS A 33 12.11 -11.84 -15.80
N ILE A 34 12.48 -11.49 -17.04
CA ILE A 34 11.68 -10.60 -17.89
C ILE A 34 10.34 -11.28 -18.24
N LEU A 35 10.34 -12.55 -18.65
CA LEU A 35 9.12 -13.29 -18.96
C LEU A 35 8.19 -13.38 -17.74
N LYS A 36 8.72 -13.68 -16.56
CA LYS A 36 7.96 -13.69 -15.31
C LYS A 36 7.39 -12.32 -14.98
N GLY A 37 8.19 -11.24 -15.15
CA GLY A 37 7.72 -9.88 -14.95
C GLY A 37 6.57 -9.51 -15.89
N ILE A 38 6.64 -9.92 -17.16
CA ILE A 38 5.57 -9.72 -18.14
C ILE A 38 4.31 -10.50 -17.75
N GLU A 39 4.45 -11.76 -17.32
CA GLU A 39 3.33 -12.57 -16.85
C GLU A 39 2.66 -11.92 -15.62
N PHE A 40 3.46 -11.42 -14.69
CA PHE A 40 2.99 -10.70 -13.51
C PHE A 40 2.23 -9.42 -13.88
N LEU A 41 2.76 -8.63 -14.81
CA LEU A 41 2.09 -7.43 -15.33
C LEU A 41 0.75 -7.74 -16.02
N LYS A 42 0.67 -8.86 -16.73
CA LYS A 42 -0.59 -9.34 -17.33
C LYS A 42 -1.59 -9.79 -16.28
N LYS A 43 -1.14 -10.53 -15.26
CA LYS A 43 -1.98 -10.95 -14.13
C LYS A 43 -2.47 -9.77 -13.29
N SER A 44 -1.65 -8.73 -13.14
CA SER A 44 -2.04 -7.52 -12.41
C SER A 44 -3.09 -6.66 -13.14
N GLY A 45 -3.42 -6.97 -14.41
CA GLY A 45 -4.42 -6.22 -15.18
C GLY A 45 -4.09 -4.73 -15.34
N GLY A 46 -2.81 -4.34 -15.26
CA GLY A 46 -2.39 -2.94 -15.30
C GLY A 46 -2.57 -2.18 -13.98
N ARG A 47 -2.96 -2.87 -12.90
CA ARG A 47 -3.14 -2.25 -11.58
C ARG A 47 -1.84 -1.66 -11.05
N LYS A 48 -1.92 -0.47 -10.46
CA LYS A 48 -0.81 0.27 -9.86
C LYS A 48 -0.75 0.02 -8.35
N VAL A 49 0.46 -0.07 -7.80
CA VAL A 49 0.65 -0.12 -6.34
C VAL A 49 0.22 1.21 -5.73
N LEU A 50 -0.68 1.18 -4.77
CA LEU A 50 -1.28 2.38 -4.19
C LEU A 50 -0.22 3.33 -3.63
N GLY A 51 0.78 2.82 -2.89
CA GLY A 51 1.80 3.65 -2.27
C GLY A 51 2.57 4.54 -3.25
N PHE A 52 2.82 4.06 -4.47
CA PHE A 52 3.55 4.86 -5.47
C PHE A 52 2.70 5.94 -6.14
N ILE A 53 1.38 5.76 -6.21
CA ILE A 53 0.50 6.67 -6.93
C ILE A 53 -0.35 7.56 -6.02
N LEU A 54 -0.38 7.26 -4.73
CA LEU A 54 -1.21 7.98 -3.75
C LEU A 54 -0.93 9.49 -3.71
N PRO A 55 0.33 9.98 -3.82
CA PRO A 55 0.60 11.43 -3.87
C PRO A 55 -0.08 12.12 -5.05
N GLU A 56 -0.08 11.50 -6.25
CA GLU A 56 -0.75 12.02 -7.44
C GLU A 56 -2.27 12.05 -7.25
N ILE A 57 -2.83 10.99 -6.68
CA ILE A 57 -4.26 10.90 -6.38
C ILE A 57 -4.69 11.98 -5.39
N ARG A 58 -3.90 12.20 -4.33
CA ARG A 58 -4.17 13.24 -3.34
C ARG A 58 -4.08 14.64 -3.91
N ASN A 59 -3.14 14.87 -4.82
CA ASN A 59 -3.05 16.15 -5.54
C ASN A 59 -4.29 16.38 -6.41
N LEU A 60 -4.72 15.36 -7.16
CA LEU A 60 -5.94 15.42 -7.98
C LEU A 60 -7.19 15.67 -7.14
N GLU A 61 -7.36 14.96 -6.02
CA GLU A 61 -8.44 15.16 -5.05
C GLU A 61 -8.47 16.62 -4.57
N LYS A 62 -7.32 17.14 -4.13
CA LYS A 62 -7.16 18.52 -3.66
C LYS A 62 -7.48 19.56 -4.74
N MET A 63 -7.05 19.31 -5.98
CA MET A 63 -7.35 20.21 -7.10
C MET A 63 -8.86 20.28 -7.35
N ILE A 64 -9.57 19.16 -7.36
CA ILE A 64 -11.02 19.13 -7.57
C ILE A 64 -11.76 19.76 -6.38
N GLN A 65 -11.28 19.51 -5.16
CA GLN A 65 -11.85 20.12 -3.94
C GLN A 65 -11.75 21.65 -3.96
N ASN A 66 -10.73 22.19 -4.61
CA ASN A 66 -10.53 23.63 -4.74
C ASN A 66 -11.30 24.28 -5.91
N PHE A 67 -12.10 23.55 -6.67
CA PHE A 67 -12.97 24.16 -7.67
C PHE A 67 -14.04 24.99 -6.99
N PRO A 68 -14.29 26.25 -7.43
CA PRO A 68 -15.27 27.14 -6.78
C PRO A 68 -16.68 26.57 -6.70
N GLU A 69 -17.02 25.68 -7.63
CA GLU A 69 -18.34 25.04 -7.73
C GLU A 69 -18.49 23.80 -6.84
N VAL A 70 -17.38 23.31 -6.23
CA VAL A 70 -17.36 22.08 -5.43
C VAL A 70 -17.52 22.40 -3.94
N GLU A 71 -18.52 21.81 -3.31
CA GLU A 71 -18.73 21.90 -1.87
C GLU A 71 -17.92 20.83 -1.11
N LEU A 72 -17.85 19.64 -1.65
CA LEU A 72 -17.12 18.49 -1.10
C LEU A 72 -16.53 17.68 -2.25
N ALA A 73 -15.33 17.16 -2.08
CA ALA A 73 -14.78 16.14 -2.97
C ALA A 73 -13.92 15.15 -2.18
N ILE A 74 -13.95 13.89 -2.61
CA ILE A 74 -13.16 12.82 -2.00
C ILE A 74 -12.89 11.73 -3.02
N VAL A 75 -11.73 11.09 -2.90
CA VAL A 75 -11.44 9.85 -3.61
C VAL A 75 -12.17 8.69 -2.93
N ALA A 76 -12.87 7.90 -3.73
CA ALA A 76 -13.64 6.73 -3.31
C ALA A 76 -12.98 5.41 -3.76
N GLY A 77 -13.77 4.40 -4.05
CA GLY A 77 -13.32 3.13 -4.64
C GLY A 77 -12.28 2.38 -3.83
N SER A 78 -11.47 1.61 -4.54
CA SER A 78 -10.40 0.81 -3.95
C SER A 78 -9.30 1.65 -3.30
N THR A 79 -9.11 2.89 -3.74
CA THR A 79 -8.19 3.85 -3.12
C THR A 79 -8.62 4.20 -1.71
N ARG A 80 -9.89 4.52 -1.50
CA ARG A 80 -10.42 4.84 -0.16
C ARG A 80 -10.39 3.62 0.77
N ARG A 81 -10.61 2.43 0.22
CA ARG A 81 -10.48 1.17 0.98
C ARG A 81 -9.04 0.73 1.23
N ARG A 82 -8.03 1.52 0.83
CA ARG A 82 -6.61 1.23 1.04
C ARG A 82 -6.17 -0.12 0.46
N LYS A 83 -6.71 -0.52 -0.70
CA LYS A 83 -6.24 -1.74 -1.38
C LYS A 83 -4.78 -1.58 -1.79
N GLU A 84 -4.00 -2.64 -1.69
CA GLU A 84 -2.56 -2.65 -2.06
C GLU A 84 -2.32 -2.16 -3.50
N THR A 85 -3.27 -2.47 -4.39
CA THR A 85 -3.23 -2.03 -5.78
C THR A 85 -4.59 -1.47 -6.20
N ILE A 86 -4.56 -0.50 -7.11
CA ILE A 86 -5.75 0.11 -7.70
C ILE A 86 -5.74 -0.04 -9.22
N GLY A 87 -6.91 -0.17 -9.83
CA GLY A 87 -7.09 -0.24 -11.30
C GLY A 87 -7.50 1.10 -11.90
N ASP A 88 -8.23 1.88 -11.13
CA ASP A 88 -8.86 3.14 -11.51
C ASP A 88 -8.91 4.10 -10.31
N ILE A 89 -9.28 5.33 -10.57
CA ILE A 89 -9.46 6.37 -9.55
C ILE A 89 -10.92 6.81 -9.61
N ASP A 90 -11.68 6.53 -8.56
CA ASP A 90 -13.04 7.02 -8.39
C ASP A 90 -13.02 8.32 -7.58
N ILE A 91 -13.57 9.41 -8.11
CA ILE A 91 -13.73 10.68 -7.40
C ILE A 91 -15.21 11.04 -7.32
N LEU A 92 -15.65 11.33 -6.10
CA LEU A 92 -16.98 11.82 -5.84
C LEU A 92 -16.91 13.29 -5.42
N ALA A 93 -17.75 14.14 -6.02
CA ALA A 93 -17.91 15.52 -5.63
C ALA A 93 -19.38 15.86 -5.36
N ALA A 94 -19.61 16.81 -4.46
CA ALA A 94 -20.91 17.45 -4.25
C ALA A 94 -20.91 18.86 -4.86
N SER A 95 -21.89 19.16 -5.70
CA SER A 95 -22.05 20.47 -6.31
C SER A 95 -23.48 20.71 -6.79
N LYS A 96 -23.90 21.97 -6.74
CA LYS A 96 -25.15 22.45 -7.40
C LYS A 96 -24.95 22.76 -8.88
N MET A 97 -23.70 22.80 -9.36
CA MET A 97 -23.33 23.14 -10.74
C MET A 97 -22.49 22.04 -11.39
N PRO A 98 -23.02 20.81 -11.54
CA PRO A 98 -22.25 19.67 -11.98
C PRO A 98 -21.61 19.85 -13.37
N GLU A 99 -22.27 20.51 -14.30
CA GLU A 99 -21.74 20.74 -15.64
C GLU A 99 -20.48 21.60 -15.61
N LYS A 100 -20.42 22.65 -14.78
CA LYS A 100 -19.22 23.48 -14.60
C LYS A 100 -18.06 22.70 -13.97
N VAL A 101 -18.36 21.83 -13.00
CA VAL A 101 -17.34 20.94 -12.41
C VAL A 101 -16.76 20.03 -13.47
N MET A 102 -17.62 19.45 -14.33
CA MET A 102 -17.15 18.60 -15.44
C MET A 102 -16.31 19.35 -16.47
N GLU A 103 -16.67 20.59 -16.80
CA GLU A 103 -15.87 21.43 -17.72
C GLU A 103 -14.47 21.71 -17.14
N ARG A 104 -14.40 22.13 -15.87
CA ARG A 104 -13.12 22.36 -15.19
C ARG A 104 -12.28 21.09 -15.11
N PHE A 105 -12.88 19.97 -14.76
CA PHE A 105 -12.20 18.68 -14.69
C PHE A 105 -11.59 18.32 -16.06
N LEU A 106 -12.37 18.43 -17.13
CA LEU A 106 -11.91 18.13 -18.49
C LEU A 106 -10.82 19.10 -18.98
N GLY A 107 -10.71 20.28 -18.42
CA GLY A 107 -9.63 21.26 -18.70
C GLY A 107 -8.30 20.98 -17.99
N LEU A 108 -8.22 19.94 -17.17
CA LEU A 108 -6.99 19.65 -16.44
C LEU A 108 -5.89 19.09 -17.36
N PRO A 109 -4.62 19.52 -17.18
CA PRO A 109 -3.55 19.26 -18.15
C PRO A 109 -3.05 17.82 -18.17
N PHE A 110 -3.43 16.98 -17.22
CA PHE A 110 -3.03 15.58 -17.11
C PHE A 110 -4.05 14.59 -17.65
N ILE A 111 -5.15 15.06 -18.26
CA ILE A 111 -6.06 14.20 -19.00
C ILE A 111 -5.43 13.87 -20.35
N GLU A 112 -5.37 12.57 -20.67
CA GLU A 112 -4.86 12.06 -21.94
C GLU A 112 -6.00 11.84 -22.94
N HIS A 113 -7.11 11.21 -22.46
CA HIS A 113 -8.23 10.85 -23.29
C HIS A 113 -9.55 10.91 -22.52
N VAL A 114 -10.63 11.27 -23.21
CA VAL A 114 -11.98 11.31 -22.64
C VAL A 114 -12.80 10.17 -23.22
N TYR A 115 -13.16 9.19 -22.40
CA TYR A 115 -13.96 8.05 -22.80
C TYR A 115 -15.46 8.40 -22.89
N ALA A 116 -15.94 9.14 -21.89
CA ALA A 116 -17.32 9.56 -21.79
C ALA A 116 -17.44 10.89 -21.06
N LYS A 117 -18.29 11.78 -21.59
CA LYS A 117 -18.64 13.08 -21.00
C LYS A 117 -20.13 13.13 -20.79
N GLY A 118 -20.58 13.24 -19.53
CA GLY A 118 -21.98 13.44 -19.15
C GLY A 118 -22.10 14.66 -18.22
N LYS A 119 -23.35 15.03 -17.89
CA LYS A 119 -23.64 16.18 -17.00
C LYS A 119 -23.14 15.95 -15.57
N THR A 120 -23.21 14.71 -15.09
CA THR A 120 -22.89 14.33 -13.69
C THR A 120 -21.87 13.22 -13.57
N LYS A 121 -21.41 12.67 -14.70
CA LYS A 121 -20.37 11.64 -14.77
C LYS A 121 -19.47 11.88 -15.98
N THR A 122 -18.18 11.80 -15.74
CA THR A 122 -17.14 11.84 -16.79
C THR A 122 -16.11 10.75 -16.51
N MET A 123 -15.68 10.06 -17.57
CA MET A 123 -14.67 9.01 -17.52
C MET A 123 -13.51 9.41 -18.43
N VAL A 124 -12.31 9.40 -17.89
CA VAL A 124 -11.09 9.83 -18.60
C VAL A 124 -9.95 8.86 -18.37
N LYS A 125 -8.98 8.89 -19.30
CA LYS A 125 -7.63 8.34 -19.08
C LYS A 125 -6.69 9.46 -18.68
N LEU A 126 -5.91 9.22 -17.64
CA LEU A 126 -4.87 10.13 -17.19
C LEU A 126 -3.53 9.79 -17.86
N LYS A 127 -2.64 10.78 -18.01
CA LYS A 127 -1.30 10.61 -18.59
C LYS A 127 -0.42 9.60 -17.85
N ASN A 128 -0.69 9.32 -16.57
CA ASN A 128 -0.04 8.25 -15.81
C ASN A 128 -0.56 6.84 -16.14
N GLY A 129 -1.52 6.73 -17.09
CA GLY A 129 -2.08 5.48 -17.58
C GLY A 129 -3.22 4.90 -16.75
N LEU A 130 -3.67 5.56 -15.68
CA LEU A 130 -4.88 5.16 -14.93
C LEU A 130 -6.13 5.77 -15.54
N ASP A 131 -7.22 5.03 -15.45
CA ASP A 131 -8.55 5.55 -15.72
C ASP A 131 -9.06 6.31 -14.49
N CYS A 132 -9.81 7.38 -14.71
CA CYS A 132 -10.39 8.17 -13.64
C CYS A 132 -11.84 8.51 -13.94
N ASP A 133 -12.69 8.21 -12.98
CA ASP A 133 -14.13 8.51 -13.00
C ASP A 133 -14.40 9.67 -12.03
N LEU A 134 -14.92 10.78 -12.55
CA LEU A 134 -15.51 11.83 -11.71
C LEU A 134 -17.03 11.74 -11.74
N ARG A 135 -17.62 11.70 -10.57
CA ARG A 135 -19.06 11.77 -10.37
C ARG A 135 -19.44 12.95 -9.49
N VAL A 136 -20.44 13.71 -9.90
CA VAL A 136 -20.98 14.84 -9.15
C VAL A 136 -22.42 14.55 -8.75
N VAL A 137 -22.72 14.74 -7.48
CA VAL A 137 -24.04 14.50 -6.88
C VAL A 137 -24.52 15.69 -6.08
N PRO A 138 -25.84 15.82 -5.83
CA PRO A 138 -26.36 16.77 -4.84
C PRO A 138 -25.86 16.41 -3.44
N LYS A 139 -25.69 17.44 -2.58
CA LYS A 139 -25.21 17.27 -1.21
C LYS A 139 -26.04 16.31 -0.37
N GLU A 140 -27.35 16.27 -0.62
CA GLU A 140 -28.33 15.41 0.06
C GLU A 140 -28.06 13.92 -0.19
N SER A 141 -27.46 13.59 -1.33
CA SER A 141 -27.12 12.22 -1.75
C SER A 141 -25.65 11.87 -1.53
N TYR A 142 -24.85 12.81 -1.02
CA TYR A 142 -23.39 12.65 -0.97
C TYR A 142 -22.94 11.44 -0.17
N GLY A 143 -23.51 11.20 1.02
CA GLY A 143 -23.16 10.05 1.84
C GLY A 143 -23.58 8.73 1.22
N ALA A 144 -24.73 8.69 0.55
CA ALA A 144 -25.18 7.48 -0.16
C ALA A 144 -24.31 7.17 -1.37
N ALA A 145 -23.96 8.19 -2.15
CA ALA A 145 -23.03 8.06 -3.26
C ALA A 145 -21.64 7.65 -2.76
N LEU A 146 -21.16 8.24 -1.68
CA LEU A 146 -19.86 7.90 -1.10
C LEU A 146 -19.80 6.43 -0.66
N ASN A 147 -20.83 5.95 0.05
CA ASN A 147 -20.93 4.54 0.42
C ASN A 147 -20.95 3.63 -0.82
N TYR A 148 -21.77 3.98 -1.82
CA TYR A 148 -21.92 3.19 -3.05
C TYR A 148 -20.60 3.11 -3.85
N PHE A 149 -19.93 4.25 -4.09
CA PHE A 149 -18.70 4.32 -4.87
C PHE A 149 -17.45 3.86 -4.08
N THR A 150 -17.47 3.93 -2.75
CA THR A 150 -16.42 3.33 -1.93
C THR A 150 -16.43 1.81 -2.06
N GLY A 151 -17.59 1.16 -2.06
CA GLY A 151 -17.72 -0.29 -2.15
C GLY A 151 -17.29 -0.97 -0.83
N SER A 152 -16.83 -2.24 -0.85
CA SER A 152 -16.70 -3.08 -2.06
C SER A 152 -18.05 -3.40 -2.69
N LYS A 153 -18.00 -4.04 -3.88
CA LYS A 153 -19.25 -4.52 -4.52
C LYS A 153 -20.02 -5.45 -3.60
N ASP A 154 -19.33 -6.40 -2.97
CA ASP A 154 -19.94 -7.42 -2.13
C ASP A 154 -20.47 -6.82 -0.82
N HIS A 155 -19.74 -5.87 -0.22
CA HIS A 155 -20.22 -5.09 0.92
C HIS A 155 -21.52 -4.33 0.58
N ASN A 156 -21.55 -3.64 -0.56
CA ASN A 156 -22.73 -2.92 -1.03
C ASN A 156 -23.92 -3.85 -1.32
N VAL A 157 -23.67 -5.05 -1.83
CA VAL A 157 -24.72 -6.08 -2.01
C VAL A 157 -25.33 -6.46 -0.68
N ALA A 158 -24.48 -6.76 0.31
CA ALA A 158 -24.94 -7.14 1.64
C ALA A 158 -25.76 -6.02 2.34
N LEU A 159 -25.32 -4.74 2.25
CA LEU A 159 -26.10 -3.62 2.77
C LEU A 159 -27.46 -3.45 2.05
N ARG A 160 -27.49 -3.64 0.72
CA ARG A 160 -28.75 -3.59 -0.05
C ARG A 160 -29.71 -4.71 0.33
N GLU A 161 -29.21 -5.93 0.55
CA GLU A 161 -30.03 -7.04 1.04
C GLU A 161 -30.64 -6.74 2.40
N MET A 162 -29.87 -6.13 3.31
CA MET A 162 -30.38 -5.67 4.62
C MET A 162 -31.49 -4.62 4.46
N ALA A 163 -31.35 -3.69 3.52
CA ALA A 163 -32.38 -2.69 3.21
C ALA A 163 -33.64 -3.36 2.64
N ILE A 164 -33.49 -4.29 1.70
CA ILE A 164 -34.59 -5.03 1.06
C ILE A 164 -35.40 -5.83 2.10
N LYS A 165 -34.71 -6.51 3.03
CA LYS A 165 -35.37 -7.26 4.14
C LYS A 165 -36.25 -6.37 5.03
N ARG A 166 -36.01 -5.05 5.04
CA ARG A 166 -36.83 -4.04 5.74
C ARG A 166 -37.90 -3.36 4.84
N GLY A 167 -38.03 -3.80 3.58
CA GLY A 167 -38.89 -3.15 2.59
C GLY A 167 -38.35 -1.79 2.12
N TRP A 168 -37.03 -1.56 2.22
CA TRP A 168 -36.35 -0.32 1.84
C TRP A 168 -35.51 -0.53 0.58
N LYS A 169 -35.13 0.60 -0.05
CA LYS A 169 -34.26 0.61 -1.24
C LYS A 169 -33.01 1.45 -0.92
N LEU A 170 -31.83 0.84 -1.08
CA LEU A 170 -30.53 1.53 -0.99
C LEU A 170 -29.89 1.62 -2.37
N ASN A 171 -29.48 2.82 -2.76
CA ASN A 171 -28.72 3.09 -3.98
C ASN A 171 -27.81 4.31 -3.78
N GLU A 172 -27.14 4.78 -4.85
CA GLU A 172 -26.24 5.94 -4.83
C GLU A 172 -26.93 7.27 -4.50
N TYR A 173 -28.25 7.34 -4.53
CA TYR A 173 -29.00 8.55 -4.22
C TYR A 173 -29.51 8.59 -2.78
N GLY A 174 -29.60 7.47 -2.11
CA GLY A 174 -30.08 7.41 -0.72
C GLY A 174 -30.59 6.06 -0.29
N LEU A 175 -30.99 5.99 0.96
CA LEU A 175 -31.80 4.94 1.56
C LEU A 175 -33.25 5.42 1.60
N PHE A 176 -34.15 4.66 0.97
CA PHE A 176 -35.55 5.05 0.77
C PHE A 176 -36.51 4.07 1.44
N ARG A 177 -37.57 4.61 2.03
CA ARG A 177 -38.77 3.89 2.43
C ARG A 177 -39.93 4.35 1.53
N GLY A 178 -40.32 3.51 0.57
CA GLY A 178 -41.19 3.93 -0.51
C GLY A 178 -40.53 5.03 -1.35
N LYS A 179 -41.19 6.19 -1.47
CA LYS A 179 -40.67 7.37 -2.18
C LYS A 179 -39.85 8.32 -1.29
N LYS A 180 -39.88 8.14 0.04
CA LYS A 180 -39.25 9.04 1.00
C LYS A 180 -37.81 8.60 1.25
N MET A 181 -36.84 9.50 1.02
CA MET A 181 -35.46 9.32 1.45
C MET A 181 -35.41 9.43 2.98
N ILE A 182 -34.82 8.43 3.63
CA ILE A 182 -34.71 8.35 5.11
C ILE A 182 -33.27 8.54 5.59
N ALA A 183 -32.27 8.32 4.71
CA ALA A 183 -30.86 8.59 4.94
C ALA A 183 -30.14 8.78 3.61
N GLY A 184 -29.04 9.54 3.59
CA GLY A 184 -28.28 9.75 2.36
C GLY A 184 -27.25 10.86 2.42
N ARG A 185 -27.33 11.77 3.40
CA ARG A 185 -26.41 12.90 3.51
C ARG A 185 -25.01 12.47 3.97
N THR A 186 -24.95 11.51 4.90
CA THR A 186 -23.71 10.91 5.38
C THR A 186 -23.79 9.37 5.33
N GLU A 187 -22.64 8.72 5.33
CA GLU A 187 -22.57 7.25 5.41
C GLU A 187 -23.09 6.75 6.75
N GLU A 188 -22.78 7.46 7.84
CA GLU A 188 -23.20 7.14 9.21
C GLU A 188 -24.71 7.07 9.34
N GLU A 189 -25.46 7.96 8.66
CA GLU A 189 -26.93 7.91 8.62
C GLU A 189 -27.44 6.60 8.04
N ILE A 190 -26.78 6.09 6.97
CA ILE A 190 -27.15 4.84 6.31
C ILE A 190 -26.89 3.66 7.24
N TYR A 191 -25.66 3.55 7.80
CA TYR A 191 -25.29 2.48 8.72
C TYR A 191 -26.22 2.48 9.95
N LYS A 192 -26.43 3.63 10.56
CA LYS A 192 -27.35 3.78 11.71
C LYS A 192 -28.77 3.34 11.39
N SER A 193 -29.30 3.73 10.22
CA SER A 193 -30.65 3.32 9.78
C SER A 193 -30.76 1.80 9.57
N LEU A 194 -29.68 1.17 9.14
CA LEU A 194 -29.57 -0.29 9.01
C LEU A 194 -29.24 -1.00 10.33
N GLY A 195 -29.16 -0.27 11.46
CA GLY A 195 -28.87 -0.85 12.78
C GLY A 195 -27.41 -1.29 12.93
N LEU A 196 -26.51 -0.60 12.23
CA LEU A 196 -25.07 -0.86 12.23
C LEU A 196 -24.31 0.32 12.83
N LYS A 197 -23.15 0.05 13.42
CA LYS A 197 -22.10 1.06 13.61
C LYS A 197 -21.45 1.35 12.26
N TYR A 198 -20.90 2.56 12.12
CA TYR A 198 -20.12 2.91 10.94
C TYR A 198 -18.98 1.93 10.76
N ILE A 199 -18.79 1.46 9.53
CA ILE A 199 -17.72 0.56 9.16
C ILE A 199 -16.70 1.35 8.35
N GLU A 200 -15.46 1.36 8.81
CA GLU A 200 -14.37 2.05 8.12
C GLU A 200 -14.18 1.49 6.70
N PRO A 201 -13.86 2.33 5.71
CA PRO A 201 -13.69 1.90 4.32
C PRO A 201 -12.74 0.71 4.15
N GLU A 202 -11.66 0.67 4.90
CA GLU A 202 -10.64 -0.37 4.88
C GLU A 202 -11.19 -1.76 5.23
N MET A 203 -12.29 -1.81 5.97
CA MET A 203 -12.93 -3.07 6.40
C MET A 203 -14.03 -3.54 5.46
N ARG A 204 -14.45 -2.76 4.46
CA ARG A 204 -15.63 -3.03 3.61
C ARG A 204 -15.37 -4.05 2.49
N GLU A 205 -14.97 -5.27 2.87
CA GLU A 205 -14.69 -6.35 1.90
C GLU A 205 -15.63 -7.55 2.02
N ASN A 206 -16.70 -7.44 2.83
CA ASN A 206 -17.66 -8.51 3.12
C ASN A 206 -17.01 -9.77 3.72
N MET A 207 -16.12 -9.55 4.70
CA MET A 207 -15.38 -10.60 5.41
C MET A 207 -15.89 -10.79 6.85
N GLY A 208 -17.14 -10.39 7.14
CA GLY A 208 -17.76 -10.49 8.47
C GLY A 208 -17.89 -9.16 9.20
N GLU A 209 -17.42 -8.05 8.63
CA GLU A 209 -17.45 -6.71 9.25
C GLU A 209 -18.88 -6.23 9.56
N ILE A 210 -19.87 -6.63 8.74
CA ILE A 210 -21.28 -6.26 8.94
C ILE A 210 -21.82 -6.91 10.23
N GLU A 211 -21.50 -8.19 10.45
CA GLU A 211 -21.95 -8.90 11.64
C GLU A 211 -21.27 -8.37 12.90
N ILE A 212 -19.96 -8.13 12.83
CA ILE A 212 -19.19 -7.54 13.94
C ILE A 212 -19.70 -6.13 14.26
N SER A 213 -20.07 -5.33 13.22
CA SER A 213 -20.71 -4.02 13.39
C SER A 213 -22.03 -4.12 14.14
N ARG A 214 -22.89 -5.09 13.79
CA ARG A 214 -24.16 -5.34 14.46
C ARG A 214 -23.97 -5.68 15.93
N GLN A 215 -22.91 -6.39 16.27
CA GLN A 215 -22.55 -6.76 17.64
C GLN A 215 -21.84 -5.65 18.42
N ASN A 216 -21.59 -4.49 17.82
CA ASN A 216 -20.77 -3.40 18.39
C ASN A 216 -19.33 -3.83 18.74
N LYS A 217 -18.74 -4.77 18.00
CA LYS A 217 -17.41 -5.33 18.23
C LYS A 217 -16.38 -4.94 17.15
N LEU A 218 -16.67 -3.91 16.33
CA LEU A 218 -15.69 -3.41 15.38
C LEU A 218 -14.40 -2.98 16.09
N PRO A 219 -13.22 -3.38 15.60
CA PRO A 219 -11.97 -2.89 16.14
C PRO A 219 -11.81 -1.40 15.83
N LYS A 220 -11.11 -0.67 16.71
CA LYS A 220 -10.59 0.65 16.38
C LYS A 220 -9.41 0.46 15.43
N LEU A 221 -9.50 1.01 14.22
CA LEU A 221 -8.39 1.00 13.29
C LEU A 221 -7.33 2.04 13.71
N ILE A 222 -6.07 1.73 13.35
CA ILE A 222 -4.95 2.65 13.56
C ILE A 222 -5.10 3.84 12.62
N GLY A 223 -5.07 5.05 13.18
CA GLY A 223 -5.04 6.30 12.45
C GLY A 223 -3.63 6.86 12.27
N TYR A 224 -3.48 7.91 11.49
CA TYR A 224 -2.17 8.54 11.26
C TYR A 224 -1.53 9.08 12.54
N GLY A 225 -2.32 9.58 13.48
CA GLY A 225 -1.84 10.08 14.77
C GLY A 225 -1.49 9.00 15.80
N ASP A 226 -1.77 7.73 15.51
CA ASP A 226 -1.44 6.62 16.38
C ASP A 226 -0.02 6.06 16.11
N LEU A 227 0.65 6.48 15.00
CA LEU A 227 2.00 6.06 14.65
C LEU A 227 3.03 6.94 15.38
N LEU A 228 3.82 6.31 16.26
CA LEU A 228 4.81 6.99 17.07
C LEU A 228 6.24 6.81 16.55
N GLY A 229 6.49 5.85 15.70
CA GLY A 229 7.83 5.59 15.17
C GLY A 229 7.85 4.71 13.94
N ASP A 230 9.03 4.59 13.33
CA ASP A 230 9.32 3.69 12.21
C ASP A 230 10.43 2.72 12.62
N LEU A 231 10.16 1.42 12.47
CA LEU A 231 11.06 0.34 12.90
C LEU A 231 11.90 -0.23 11.76
N GLN A 232 11.75 0.26 10.52
CA GLN A 232 12.51 -0.24 9.38
C GLN A 232 12.81 0.90 8.40
N THR A 233 14.01 1.48 8.53
CA THR A 233 14.50 2.54 7.64
C THR A 233 15.92 2.26 7.16
N GLN A 234 16.20 2.51 5.88
CA GLN A 234 17.51 2.40 5.27
C GLN A 234 18.08 3.78 4.94
N THR A 235 19.41 3.90 5.02
CA THR A 235 20.12 5.15 4.78
C THR A 235 21.17 4.99 3.67
N ASN A 236 21.88 6.07 3.36
CA ASN A 236 22.99 6.05 2.41
C ASN A 236 24.22 5.26 2.91
N TRP A 237 24.13 4.64 4.06
CA TRP A 237 25.10 3.62 4.50
C TRP A 237 24.97 2.33 3.67
N THR A 238 23.79 2.05 3.13
CA THR A 238 23.56 0.92 2.22
C THR A 238 22.88 1.38 0.93
N ASP A 239 21.62 1.14 0.73
CA ASP A 239 20.86 1.41 -0.49
C ASP A 239 19.80 2.51 -0.34
N GLY A 240 19.71 3.16 0.82
CA GLY A 240 18.93 4.38 1.00
C GLY A 240 19.60 5.60 0.35
N GLU A 241 18.84 6.65 0.09
CA GLU A 241 19.34 7.87 -0.57
C GLU A 241 19.85 8.92 0.41
N ASP A 242 19.21 9.01 1.59
CA ASP A 242 19.45 10.08 2.56
C ASP A 242 20.36 9.64 3.73
N SER A 243 21.01 10.62 4.36
CA SER A 243 21.80 10.42 5.56
C SER A 243 20.92 10.14 6.79
N ILE A 244 21.51 9.52 7.83
CA ILE A 244 20.85 9.29 9.12
C ILE A 244 20.25 10.59 9.68
N GLU A 245 21.00 11.68 9.65
CA GLU A 245 20.56 12.98 10.15
C GLU A 245 19.31 13.48 9.38
N LYS A 246 19.34 13.39 8.05
CA LYS A 246 18.22 13.81 7.21
C LYS A 246 16.96 12.97 7.44
N MET A 247 17.13 11.65 7.58
CA MET A 247 16.03 10.75 7.91
C MET A 247 15.40 11.11 9.26
N ALA A 248 16.23 11.39 10.29
CA ALA A 248 15.75 11.79 11.60
C ALA A 248 15.00 13.13 11.59
N GLU A 249 15.54 14.16 10.90
CA GLU A 249 14.87 15.46 10.75
C GLU A 249 13.48 15.33 10.11
N VAL A 250 13.35 14.49 9.09
CA VAL A 250 12.08 14.28 8.39
C VAL A 250 11.10 13.52 9.29
N ALA A 251 11.56 12.48 9.98
CA ALA A 251 10.74 11.70 10.90
C ALA A 251 10.21 12.53 12.06
N GLU A 252 11.06 13.35 12.71
CA GLU A 252 10.64 14.30 13.75
C GLU A 252 9.61 15.31 13.24
N LYS A 253 9.82 15.85 12.02
CA LYS A 253 8.87 16.76 11.38
C LYS A 253 7.52 16.11 11.07
N PHE A 254 7.48 14.80 10.82
CA PHE A 254 6.24 14.05 10.67
C PHE A 254 5.53 13.77 12.00
N GLY A 255 6.12 14.15 13.14
CA GLY A 255 5.56 13.96 14.47
C GLY A 255 5.84 12.57 15.05
N LEU A 256 6.80 11.82 14.50
CA LEU A 256 7.26 10.58 15.09
C LEU A 256 8.12 10.90 16.34
N GLU A 257 8.15 9.98 17.28
CA GLU A 257 8.97 10.06 18.50
C GLU A 257 10.32 9.36 18.32
N TYR A 258 10.39 8.39 17.38
CA TYR A 258 11.63 7.65 17.11
C TYR A 258 11.67 7.05 15.69
N ILE A 259 12.89 6.73 15.25
CA ILE A 259 13.16 5.84 14.11
C ILE A 259 14.25 4.82 14.49
N VAL A 260 14.21 3.68 13.80
CA VAL A 260 15.29 2.68 13.86
C VAL A 260 16.03 2.68 12.53
N ILE A 261 17.34 2.89 12.57
CA ILE A 261 18.20 2.75 11.40
C ILE A 261 18.50 1.27 11.20
N THR A 262 17.97 0.67 10.15
CA THR A 262 18.04 -0.77 9.87
C THR A 262 18.66 -1.06 8.52
N ASP A 263 19.82 -0.50 8.26
CA ASP A 263 20.57 -0.75 7.03
C ASP A 263 20.88 -2.24 6.85
N HIS A 264 20.91 -2.69 5.59
CA HIS A 264 21.14 -4.09 5.24
C HIS A 264 22.53 -4.59 5.63
N THR A 265 22.64 -5.89 5.96
CA THR A 265 23.89 -6.52 6.32
C THR A 265 24.59 -7.25 5.17
N LYS A 266 25.81 -7.72 5.40
CA LYS A 266 26.83 -8.12 4.42
C LYS A 266 26.40 -9.15 3.38
N SER A 267 25.45 -10.05 3.68
CA SER A 267 25.02 -11.08 2.72
C SER A 267 24.17 -10.52 1.57
N LEU A 268 23.64 -9.30 1.68
CA LEU A 268 22.95 -8.60 0.61
C LEU A 268 23.91 -7.64 -0.13
N ALA A 269 24.89 -8.21 -0.80
CA ALA A 269 26.00 -7.49 -1.43
C ALA A 269 25.56 -6.39 -2.42
N MET A 270 24.41 -6.56 -3.09
CA MET A 270 23.89 -5.60 -4.06
C MET A 270 23.47 -4.26 -3.45
N THR A 271 23.24 -4.21 -2.13
CA THR A 271 22.90 -2.99 -1.39
C THR A 271 24.13 -2.33 -0.76
N GLY A 272 25.33 -2.88 -0.94
CA GLY A 272 26.51 -2.48 -0.19
C GLY A 272 26.42 -2.81 1.30
N GLY A 273 25.77 -3.92 1.63
CA GLY A 273 25.42 -4.34 2.98
C GLY A 273 26.57 -4.23 3.99
N ALA A 274 26.25 -3.88 5.23
CA ALA A 274 27.20 -3.60 6.29
C ALA A 274 27.73 -4.88 6.96
N ASP A 275 29.04 -4.98 7.08
CA ASP A 275 29.71 -5.94 7.95
C ASP A 275 29.76 -5.41 9.40
N GLU A 276 30.29 -6.20 10.32
CA GLU A 276 30.42 -5.87 11.73
C GLU A 276 31.16 -4.54 11.96
N LYS A 277 32.24 -4.30 11.20
CA LYS A 277 33.04 -3.07 11.29
C LYS A 277 32.26 -1.85 10.82
N LYS A 278 31.50 -1.99 9.74
CA LYS A 278 30.67 -0.93 9.19
C LYS A 278 29.51 -0.59 10.13
N LEU A 279 28.85 -1.61 10.72
CA LEU A 279 27.81 -1.42 11.73
C LEU A 279 28.32 -0.68 12.96
N LEU A 280 29.48 -1.06 13.49
CA LEU A 280 30.08 -0.37 14.65
C LEU A 280 30.39 1.11 14.37
N LYS A 281 30.83 1.43 13.15
CA LYS A 281 31.02 2.83 12.74
C LYS A 281 29.70 3.59 12.62
N GLN A 282 28.65 2.95 12.08
CA GLN A 282 27.32 3.54 11.97
C GLN A 282 26.73 3.83 13.36
N MET A 283 26.85 2.89 14.30
CA MET A 283 26.42 3.10 15.69
C MET A 283 27.09 4.33 16.30
N ALA A 284 28.40 4.51 16.11
CA ALA A 284 29.12 5.68 16.59
C ALA A 284 28.65 6.98 15.93
N GLU A 285 28.27 6.94 14.66
CA GLU A 285 27.69 8.09 13.97
C GLU A 285 26.30 8.41 14.52
N ILE A 286 25.44 7.39 14.75
CA ILE A 286 24.13 7.56 15.38
C ILE A 286 24.28 8.24 16.77
N ASP A 287 25.22 7.79 17.60
CA ASP A 287 25.48 8.40 18.91
C ASP A 287 25.89 9.88 18.82
N LYS A 288 26.62 10.23 17.77
CA LYS A 288 27.00 11.62 17.51
C LYS A 288 25.81 12.46 17.05
N ILE A 289 25.01 11.94 16.12
CA ILE A 289 23.85 12.63 15.55
C ILE A 289 22.74 12.77 16.61
N GLN A 290 22.50 11.74 17.44
CA GLN A 290 21.52 11.77 18.52
C GLN A 290 21.64 13.00 19.43
N LYS A 291 22.85 13.52 19.63
CA LYS A 291 23.07 14.72 20.46
C LYS A 291 22.40 15.98 19.95
N LYS A 292 22.02 16.01 18.66
CA LYS A 292 21.30 17.12 18.03
C LYS A 292 19.79 17.06 18.27
N PHE A 293 19.26 15.89 18.63
CA PHE A 293 17.83 15.62 18.83
C PHE A 293 17.52 15.44 20.32
N ARG A 294 16.72 16.33 20.90
CA ARG A 294 16.39 16.29 22.35
C ARG A 294 15.15 15.44 22.65
N ASN A 295 14.12 15.55 21.80
CA ASN A 295 12.82 14.90 22.02
C ASN A 295 12.54 13.80 20.98
N PHE A 296 13.52 13.44 20.17
CA PHE A 296 13.41 12.42 19.14
C PHE A 296 14.51 11.38 19.31
N LYS A 297 14.16 10.08 19.21
CA LYS A 297 15.11 8.99 19.43
C LYS A 297 15.53 8.35 18.11
N ILE A 298 16.83 8.24 17.88
CA ILE A 298 17.42 7.47 16.78
C ILE A 298 17.96 6.16 17.36
N LEU A 299 17.28 5.05 17.07
CA LEU A 299 17.67 3.73 17.55
C LEU A 299 18.65 3.07 16.56
N LYS A 300 19.64 2.39 17.11
CA LYS A 300 20.62 1.59 16.38
C LYS A 300 19.99 0.26 16.02
N GLY A 301 19.91 -0.07 14.75
CA GLY A 301 19.39 -1.35 14.31
C GLY A 301 20.16 -1.90 13.12
N ALA A 302 19.72 -3.05 12.64
CA ALA A 302 20.17 -3.64 11.38
C ALA A 302 19.10 -4.55 10.82
N GLU A 303 19.01 -4.63 9.49
CA GLU A 303 18.25 -5.66 8.79
C GLU A 303 19.20 -6.82 8.46
N VAL A 304 19.23 -7.82 9.34
CA VAL A 304 20.13 -8.97 9.21
C VAL A 304 19.54 -10.06 8.34
N ASN A 305 20.39 -10.72 7.57
CA ASN A 305 19.94 -11.77 6.65
C ASN A 305 19.84 -13.13 7.37
N ILE A 306 18.71 -13.82 7.12
CA ILE A 306 18.51 -15.21 7.54
C ILE A 306 19.11 -16.14 6.46
N GLY A 307 20.14 -16.89 6.80
CA GLY A 307 20.78 -17.86 5.96
C GLY A 307 19.87 -19.05 5.61
N LYS A 308 20.33 -19.94 4.71
CA LYS A 308 19.59 -21.14 4.34
C LYS A 308 19.32 -22.06 5.54
N ASP A 309 20.26 -22.11 6.47
CA ASP A 309 20.23 -22.93 7.68
C ASP A 309 19.63 -22.22 8.91
N GLY A 310 19.13 -20.96 8.75
CA GLY A 310 18.60 -20.13 9.83
C GLY A 310 19.65 -19.35 10.62
N SER A 311 20.94 -19.42 10.25
CA SER A 311 21.98 -18.57 10.84
C SER A 311 21.81 -17.11 10.40
N LEU A 312 22.25 -16.18 11.24
CA LEU A 312 22.33 -14.76 10.93
C LEU A 312 23.71 -14.41 10.37
N ASP A 313 23.76 -13.44 9.48
CA ASP A 313 25.02 -13.05 8.81
C ASP A 313 25.86 -12.03 9.60
N ILE A 314 25.48 -11.67 10.82
CA ILE A 314 26.23 -10.82 11.75
C ILE A 314 26.48 -11.57 13.06
N GLU A 315 27.66 -11.39 13.61
CA GLU A 315 28.06 -12.04 14.88
C GLU A 315 27.24 -11.51 16.08
N ASN A 316 26.90 -12.42 16.99
CA ASN A 316 26.12 -12.09 18.20
C ASN A 316 26.76 -11.01 19.09
N ASN A 317 28.10 -10.91 19.10
CA ASN A 317 28.80 -9.89 19.86
C ASN A 317 28.55 -8.46 19.34
N VAL A 318 28.17 -8.31 18.07
CA VAL A 318 27.76 -7.05 17.46
C VAL A 318 26.26 -6.85 17.57
N LEU A 319 25.45 -7.91 17.34
CA LEU A 319 23.99 -7.85 17.48
C LEU A 319 23.57 -7.33 18.87
N LYS A 320 24.22 -7.79 19.93
CA LYS A 320 23.98 -7.34 21.33
C LYS A 320 24.16 -5.83 21.59
N LYS A 321 24.81 -5.12 20.65
CA LYS A 321 25.05 -3.67 20.78
C LYS A 321 24.00 -2.83 20.05
N LEU A 322 23.13 -3.48 19.28
CA LEU A 322 22.01 -2.85 18.62
C LEU A 322 20.84 -2.69 19.59
N ASP A 323 20.04 -1.67 19.39
CA ASP A 323 18.79 -1.44 20.11
C ASP A 323 17.65 -2.31 19.51
N VAL A 324 17.69 -2.57 18.19
CA VAL A 324 16.72 -3.40 17.47
C VAL A 324 17.40 -4.21 16.38
N VAL A 325 17.17 -5.50 16.36
CA VAL A 325 17.62 -6.42 15.29
C VAL A 325 16.42 -6.95 14.54
N GLY A 326 16.26 -6.51 13.28
CA GLY A 326 15.27 -7.06 12.35
C GLY A 326 15.90 -8.18 11.51
N ALA A 327 15.34 -9.38 11.54
CA ALA A 327 15.82 -10.50 10.72
C ALA A 327 14.93 -10.72 9.50
N ALA A 328 15.54 -10.92 8.33
CA ALA A 328 14.82 -10.97 7.05
C ALA A 328 15.31 -12.05 6.10
N VAL A 329 14.41 -12.55 5.27
CA VAL A 329 14.70 -13.52 4.21
C VAL A 329 14.93 -12.80 2.88
N HIS A 330 16.20 -12.71 2.43
CA HIS A 330 16.57 -12.10 1.14
C HIS A 330 17.09 -13.08 0.10
N SER A 331 17.22 -14.35 0.45
CA SER A 331 17.78 -15.38 -0.42
C SER A 331 17.03 -16.71 -0.29
N HIS A 332 17.37 -17.68 -1.15
CA HIS A 332 16.83 -19.04 -1.09
C HIS A 332 15.28 -19.11 -1.07
N PHE A 333 14.60 -18.26 -1.86
CA PHE A 333 13.13 -18.17 -1.92
C PHE A 333 12.43 -19.44 -2.43
N LYS A 334 13.17 -20.43 -2.95
CA LYS A 334 12.63 -21.68 -3.52
C LYS A 334 12.75 -22.87 -2.58
N LEU A 335 13.11 -22.68 -1.33
CA LEU A 335 13.07 -23.75 -0.34
C LEU A 335 11.63 -24.23 -0.12
N SER A 336 11.46 -25.48 0.32
CA SER A 336 10.14 -26.01 0.69
C SER A 336 9.54 -25.25 1.88
N ARG A 337 8.20 -25.35 2.05
CA ARG A 337 7.49 -24.74 3.19
C ARG A 337 8.16 -25.12 4.53
N ALA A 338 8.47 -26.40 4.73
CA ALA A 338 9.10 -26.87 5.95
C ALA A 338 10.51 -26.25 6.17
N GLU A 339 11.34 -26.18 5.12
CA GLU A 339 12.68 -25.58 5.21
C GLU A 339 12.59 -24.07 5.48
N GLN A 340 11.67 -23.36 4.83
CA GLN A 340 11.44 -21.92 5.05
C GLN A 340 10.99 -21.66 6.49
N THR A 341 10.01 -22.41 6.99
CA THR A 341 9.51 -22.29 8.36
C THR A 341 10.62 -22.55 9.37
N LYS A 342 11.32 -23.68 9.22
CA LYS A 342 12.41 -24.08 10.13
C LYS A 342 13.51 -23.03 10.23
N ARG A 343 13.98 -22.44 9.11
CA ARG A 343 15.06 -21.43 9.17
C ARG A 343 14.62 -20.13 9.82
N ILE A 344 13.35 -19.73 9.62
CA ILE A 344 12.80 -18.52 10.27
C ILE A 344 12.70 -18.76 11.77
N ILE A 345 12.14 -19.88 12.21
CA ILE A 345 12.07 -20.26 13.63
C ILE A 345 13.46 -20.27 14.26
N LYS A 346 14.44 -20.87 13.59
CA LYS A 346 15.81 -20.88 14.12
C LYS A 346 16.42 -19.49 14.24
N ALA A 347 16.08 -18.55 13.34
CA ALA A 347 16.50 -17.17 13.49
C ALA A 347 15.81 -16.47 14.69
N MET A 348 14.52 -16.78 14.92
CA MET A 348 13.75 -16.28 16.07
C MET A 348 14.28 -16.79 17.43
N GLU A 349 14.86 -17.98 17.45
CA GLU A 349 15.50 -18.54 18.65
C GLU A 349 16.77 -17.78 19.09
N ASN A 350 17.30 -16.90 18.23
CA ASN A 350 18.43 -16.05 18.61
C ASN A 350 17.96 -14.94 19.55
N PRO A 351 18.46 -14.86 20.80
CA PRO A 351 17.96 -13.91 21.79
C PRO A 351 18.24 -12.42 21.46
N ASN A 352 18.94 -12.15 20.37
CA ASN A 352 19.19 -10.79 19.91
C ASN A 352 18.25 -10.39 18.76
N VAL A 353 17.38 -11.25 18.30
CA VAL A 353 16.39 -10.91 17.24
C VAL A 353 15.12 -10.40 17.90
N ASP A 354 14.72 -9.19 17.54
CA ASP A 354 13.53 -8.54 18.08
C ASP A 354 12.33 -8.63 17.12
N ILE A 355 12.59 -8.58 15.80
CA ILE A 355 11.55 -8.49 14.78
C ILE A 355 11.89 -9.39 13.59
N ILE A 356 10.90 -10.08 13.03
CA ILE A 356 11.01 -10.68 11.70
C ILE A 356 10.41 -9.70 10.69
N PHE A 357 11.25 -9.15 9.82
CA PHE A 357 10.83 -8.22 8.80
C PHE A 357 10.19 -8.95 7.61
N HIS A 358 9.21 -8.31 6.97
CA HIS A 358 8.51 -8.77 5.75
C HIS A 358 8.49 -10.30 5.59
N LEU A 359 7.94 -10.98 6.57
CA LEU A 359 7.95 -12.42 6.84
C LEU A 359 7.84 -13.31 5.59
N THR A 360 6.98 -12.95 4.65
CA THR A 360 6.75 -13.74 3.43
C THR A 360 7.67 -13.35 2.27
N GLY A 361 8.44 -12.27 2.40
CA GLY A 361 9.28 -11.74 1.33
C GLY A 361 8.51 -11.39 0.05
N ARG A 362 7.17 -11.24 0.10
CA ARG A 362 6.33 -10.86 -1.03
C ARG A 362 6.66 -9.45 -1.51
N ILE A 363 6.70 -9.25 -2.82
CA ILE A 363 6.77 -7.92 -3.43
C ILE A 363 5.54 -7.75 -4.32
N ILE A 364 4.67 -6.78 -3.99
CA ILE A 364 3.42 -6.53 -4.71
C ILE A 364 3.73 -6.34 -6.21
N ASN A 365 3.01 -7.07 -7.08
CA ASN A 365 3.19 -7.09 -8.53
C ASN A 365 4.58 -7.51 -9.02
N ARG A 366 5.45 -8.13 -8.19
CA ARG A 366 6.81 -8.54 -8.59
C ARG A 366 7.23 -9.92 -8.13
N ARG A 367 6.84 -10.34 -6.92
CA ARG A 367 7.24 -11.62 -6.35
C ARG A 367 6.14 -12.18 -5.46
N GLU A 368 5.79 -13.45 -5.69
CA GLU A 368 4.87 -14.17 -4.81
C GLU A 368 5.48 -14.39 -3.42
N PRO A 369 4.66 -14.56 -2.38
CA PRO A 369 5.15 -14.90 -1.05
C PRO A 369 5.89 -16.26 -1.07
N ILE A 370 6.86 -16.42 -0.17
CA ILE A 370 7.42 -17.75 0.12
C ILE A 370 6.37 -18.56 0.87
N GLU A 371 6.40 -19.88 0.68
CA GLU A 371 5.53 -20.80 1.40
C GLU A 371 6.10 -21.05 2.80
N ILE A 372 5.33 -20.73 3.84
CA ILE A 372 5.68 -20.89 5.26
C ILE A 372 4.50 -21.41 6.04
N ASP A 373 4.74 -21.98 7.21
CA ASP A 373 3.72 -22.27 8.21
C ASP A 373 3.58 -21.06 9.17
N ILE A 374 2.62 -20.20 8.85
CA ILE A 374 2.40 -18.96 9.62
C ILE A 374 1.97 -19.28 11.05
N ASP A 375 1.13 -20.29 11.25
CA ASP A 375 0.64 -20.66 12.58
C ASP A 375 1.75 -21.18 13.48
N GLU A 376 2.70 -21.96 12.92
CA GLU A 376 3.88 -22.45 13.64
C GLU A 376 4.81 -21.27 14.02
N ILE A 377 5.03 -20.33 13.10
CA ILE A 377 5.86 -19.15 13.37
C ILE A 377 5.23 -18.27 14.46
N ILE A 378 3.92 -17.99 14.39
CA ILE A 378 3.22 -17.18 15.40
C ILE A 378 3.25 -17.84 16.79
N LYS A 379 3.16 -19.17 16.86
CA LYS A 379 3.28 -19.89 18.14
C LYS A 379 4.67 -19.84 18.74
N THR A 380 5.70 -19.65 17.91
CA THR A 380 7.09 -19.54 18.35
C THR A 380 7.44 -18.13 18.82
N ALA A 381 6.81 -17.08 18.23
CA ALA A 381 6.95 -15.70 18.63
C ALA A 381 6.32 -15.42 20.00
#